data_a3fb27d65d2fe595c367dd44f4da0338
#
_entry.id   a3fb27d65d2fe595c367dd44f4da0338
#
_cell.length_a   1.000
_cell.length_b   1.000
_cell.length_c   1.000
_cell.angle_alpha   90.00
_cell.angle_beta   90.00
_cell.angle_gamma   90.00
#
_symmetry.space_group_name_H-M   'P 1'
#
loop_
_entity.id
_entity.type
_entity.pdbx_description
1 polymer ?
#
loop_
_entity_poly.entity_id
_entity_poly.type
_entity_poly.pdbx_seq_one_letter_code
_entity_poly.pdbx_strand_id
1 'polypeptide(L)'
;MNLKQALIDNDSIRLGLEANNWKEAVKVAVDPLIESGAILPEYYDAIIESTEEYGPYYILMPGMAMPHARPEAGVQSDAFSLITLQNLVVFSDGKEVSVLLALAATSSKIHTSVAIPQIIALFELEDSIARLQACQTKEDVLAMIEESKDSPYLEGLDLES
;
A
#
# COMPACT_ATOMS: atom_id res chain seq x y z
N MET A 1 -5.31 -13.72 -2.09
CA MET A 1 -5.54 -12.26 -2.17
C MET A 1 -5.00 -11.71 -3.48
N ASN A 2 -5.81 -10.94 -4.17
CA ASN A 2 -5.47 -10.32 -5.47
C ASN A 2 -5.44 -8.81 -5.29
N LEU A 3 -4.34 -8.16 -5.65
CA LEU A 3 -4.16 -6.72 -5.46
C LEU A 3 -5.29 -5.91 -6.13
N LYS A 4 -5.55 -6.17 -7.41
CA LYS A 4 -6.58 -5.45 -8.16
C LYS A 4 -7.96 -5.60 -7.51
N GLN A 5 -8.35 -6.84 -7.21
CA GLN A 5 -9.66 -7.11 -6.63
C GLN A 5 -9.79 -6.54 -5.22
N ALA A 6 -8.73 -6.62 -4.42
CA ALA A 6 -8.75 -6.06 -3.07
C ALA A 6 -8.95 -4.54 -3.08
N LEU A 7 -8.30 -3.85 -4.05
CA LEU A 7 -8.48 -2.40 -4.19
C LEU A 7 -9.91 -2.05 -4.61
N ILE A 8 -10.51 -2.86 -5.47
CA ILE A 8 -11.90 -2.65 -5.90
C ILE A 8 -12.86 -2.90 -4.74
N ASP A 9 -12.71 -4.02 -4.06
CA ASP A 9 -13.61 -4.43 -2.98
C ASP A 9 -13.62 -3.47 -1.80
N ASN A 10 -12.48 -2.86 -1.51
CA ASN A 10 -12.36 -1.93 -0.38
C ASN A 10 -12.57 -0.47 -0.79
N ASP A 11 -12.78 -0.20 -2.08
CA ASP A 11 -12.84 1.17 -2.62
C ASP A 11 -11.66 1.99 -2.10
N SER A 12 -10.46 1.43 -2.25
CA SER A 12 -9.27 1.91 -1.56
C SER A 12 -8.19 2.49 -2.47
N ILE A 13 -8.59 2.99 -3.64
CA ILE A 13 -7.70 3.80 -4.49
C ILE A 13 -8.12 5.26 -4.33
N ARG A 14 -7.22 6.09 -3.80
CA ARG A 14 -7.50 7.53 -3.60
C ARG A 14 -6.31 8.33 -4.08
N LEU A 15 -6.56 9.23 -5.02
CA LEU A 15 -5.51 9.92 -5.77
C LEU A 15 -5.48 11.43 -5.45
N GLY A 16 -4.28 12.00 -5.46
CA GLY A 16 -4.09 13.42 -5.29
C GLY A 16 -4.46 13.95 -3.90
N LEU A 17 -4.22 13.16 -2.87
CA LEU A 17 -4.53 13.56 -1.50
C LEU A 17 -3.45 14.47 -0.93
N GLU A 18 -3.79 15.18 0.16
CA GLU A 18 -2.86 16.04 0.87
C GLU A 18 -2.48 15.44 2.22
N ALA A 19 -1.22 15.61 2.60
CA ALA A 19 -0.75 15.25 3.93
C ALA A 19 0.38 16.22 4.30
N ASN A 20 0.36 16.72 5.53
CA ASN A 20 1.33 17.71 5.98
C ASN A 20 2.59 17.09 6.59
N ASN A 21 2.51 15.81 6.97
CA ASN A 21 3.62 15.09 7.58
C ASN A 21 3.41 13.59 7.38
N TRP A 22 4.42 12.79 7.78
CA TRP A 22 4.38 11.35 7.56
C TRP A 22 3.25 10.64 8.33
N LYS A 23 2.89 11.14 9.51
CA LYS A 23 1.78 10.55 10.29
C LYS A 23 0.46 10.72 9.55
N GLU A 24 0.22 11.90 8.99
CA GLU A 24 -0.97 12.15 8.17
C GLU A 24 -0.94 11.32 6.89
N ALA A 25 0.24 11.17 6.27
CA ALA A 25 0.37 10.35 5.07
C ALA A 25 -0.03 8.89 5.35
N VAL A 26 0.45 8.32 6.45
CA VAL A 26 0.05 6.97 6.87
C VAL A 26 -1.46 6.92 7.16
N LYS A 27 -2.01 7.96 7.80
CA LYS A 27 -3.44 8.01 8.14
C LYS A 27 -4.31 7.95 6.88
N VAL A 28 -4.02 8.80 5.87
CA VAL A 28 -4.81 8.78 4.63
C VAL A 28 -4.63 7.48 3.85
N ALA A 29 -3.51 6.79 4.03
CA ALA A 29 -3.29 5.50 3.40
C ALA A 29 -4.13 4.39 4.03
N VAL A 30 -4.32 4.39 5.34
CA VAL A 30 -5.08 3.35 6.04
C VAL A 30 -6.57 3.65 6.19
N ASP A 31 -6.96 4.91 6.08
CA ASP A 31 -8.37 5.31 6.22
C ASP A 31 -9.33 4.49 5.36
N PRO A 32 -9.04 4.22 4.06
CA PRO A 32 -9.95 3.39 3.26
C PRO A 32 -10.18 2.00 3.85
N LEU A 33 -9.17 1.42 4.49
CA LEU A 33 -9.26 0.09 5.07
C LEU A 33 -9.99 0.10 6.41
N ILE A 34 -9.91 1.19 7.16
CA ILE A 34 -10.73 1.38 8.36
C ILE A 34 -12.19 1.50 7.94
N GLU A 35 -12.48 2.29 6.92
CA GLU A 35 -13.83 2.51 6.41
C GLU A 35 -14.46 1.23 5.87
N SER A 36 -13.67 0.37 5.21
CA SER A 36 -14.17 -0.90 4.67
C SER A 36 -14.29 -1.99 5.75
N GLY A 37 -13.72 -1.78 6.92
CA GLY A 37 -13.71 -2.78 7.99
C GLY A 37 -12.59 -3.81 7.87
N ALA A 38 -11.67 -3.64 6.93
CA ALA A 38 -10.54 -4.56 6.77
C ALA A 38 -9.56 -4.48 7.92
N ILE A 39 -9.44 -3.32 8.56
CA ILE A 39 -8.60 -3.13 9.73
C ILE A 39 -9.37 -2.36 10.81
N LEU A 40 -8.95 -2.54 12.06
CA LEU A 40 -9.43 -1.74 13.18
C LEU A 40 -8.60 -0.45 13.28
N PRO A 41 -9.14 0.64 13.89
CA PRO A 41 -8.38 1.89 14.06
C PRO A 41 -7.04 1.72 14.76
N GLU A 42 -6.91 0.76 15.67
CA GLU A 42 -5.66 0.46 16.40
C GLU A 42 -4.52 0.06 15.46
N TYR A 43 -4.82 -0.42 14.26
CA TYR A 43 -3.81 -0.78 13.28
C TYR A 43 -2.96 0.42 12.90
N TYR A 44 -3.59 1.58 12.76
CA TYR A 44 -2.88 2.84 12.51
C TYR A 44 -1.91 3.14 13.64
N ASP A 45 -2.36 3.05 14.89
CA ASP A 45 -1.53 3.33 16.06
C ASP A 45 -0.31 2.40 16.10
N ALA A 46 -0.51 1.14 15.76
CA ALA A 46 0.58 0.16 15.72
C ALA A 46 1.63 0.53 14.65
N ILE A 47 1.20 1.01 13.49
CA ILE A 47 2.13 1.46 12.44
C ILE A 47 2.95 2.66 12.94
N ILE A 48 2.29 3.63 13.59
CA ILE A 48 2.96 4.82 14.11
C ILE A 48 3.99 4.44 15.17
N GLU A 49 3.62 3.60 16.13
CA GLU A 49 4.53 3.13 17.19
C GLU A 49 5.75 2.43 16.60
N SER A 50 5.54 1.51 15.65
CA SER A 50 6.64 0.79 15.00
C SER A 50 7.56 1.73 14.24
N THR A 51 6.99 2.74 13.58
CA THR A 51 7.77 3.72 12.84
C THR A 51 8.61 4.60 13.78
N GLU A 52 8.05 4.98 14.91
CA GLU A 52 8.78 5.78 15.92
C GLU A 52 9.93 4.98 16.55
N GLU A 53 9.73 3.66 16.73
CA GLU A 53 10.73 2.81 17.37
C GLU A 53 11.83 2.36 16.39
N TYR A 54 11.46 1.93 15.18
CA TYR A 54 12.36 1.30 14.22
C TYR A 54 12.63 2.12 12.97
N GLY A 55 11.97 3.26 12.80
CA GLY A 55 12.00 4.03 11.56
C GLY A 55 11.03 3.45 10.52
N PRO A 56 10.89 4.12 9.37
CA PRO A 56 9.95 3.68 8.32
C PRO A 56 10.54 2.55 7.47
N TYR A 57 10.70 1.37 8.08
CA TYR A 57 11.27 0.17 7.46
C TYR A 57 10.52 -0.28 6.21
N TYR A 58 9.30 0.19 6.03
CA TYR A 58 8.42 -0.16 4.91
C TYR A 58 8.59 0.74 3.68
N ILE A 59 9.58 1.63 3.67
CA ILE A 59 9.95 2.37 2.46
C ILE A 59 10.86 1.46 1.64
N LEU A 60 10.29 0.81 0.62
CA LEU A 60 10.98 -0.22 -0.16
C LEU A 60 11.81 0.36 -1.29
N MET A 61 11.47 1.57 -1.76
CA MET A 61 12.17 2.24 -2.85
C MET A 61 11.90 3.74 -2.76
N PRO A 62 12.73 4.59 -3.40
CA PRO A 62 12.49 6.04 -3.37
C PRO A 62 11.09 6.39 -3.88
N GLY A 63 10.37 7.19 -3.10
CA GLY A 63 9.07 7.72 -3.48
C GLY A 63 7.87 6.90 -3.03
N MET A 64 8.04 5.65 -2.59
CA MET A 64 6.91 4.83 -2.16
C MET A 64 7.11 4.22 -0.79
N ALA A 65 6.02 4.09 -0.05
CA ALA A 65 6.00 3.41 1.23
C ALA A 65 4.87 2.38 1.25
N MET A 66 5.09 1.31 2.00
CA MET A 66 4.10 0.24 2.20
C MET A 66 3.78 0.10 3.70
N PRO A 67 3.04 1.05 4.28
CA PRO A 67 2.73 0.99 5.71
C PRO A 67 1.99 -0.29 6.08
N HIS A 68 2.45 -0.95 7.12
CA HIS A 68 1.82 -2.15 7.64
C HIS A 68 2.27 -2.41 9.07
N ALA A 69 1.52 -3.25 9.78
CA ALA A 69 1.84 -3.73 11.10
C ALA A 69 1.55 -5.22 11.16
N ARG A 70 1.73 -5.83 12.32
CA ARG A 70 1.47 -7.27 12.51
C ARG A 70 -0.02 -7.57 12.38
N PRO A 71 -0.39 -8.78 11.92
CA PRO A 71 -1.81 -9.17 11.81
C PRO A 71 -2.57 -8.97 13.11
N GLU A 72 -1.96 -9.28 14.26
CA GLU A 72 -2.58 -9.17 15.58
C GLU A 72 -2.90 -7.73 15.99
N ALA A 73 -2.30 -6.76 15.31
CA ALA A 73 -2.51 -5.35 15.64
C ALA A 73 -3.85 -4.78 15.14
N GLY A 74 -4.70 -5.60 14.50
CA GLY A 74 -6.02 -5.15 14.11
C GLY A 74 -6.46 -5.53 12.70
N VAL A 75 -5.82 -6.50 12.06
CA VAL A 75 -6.25 -6.96 10.73
C VAL A 75 -7.49 -7.84 10.86
N GLN A 76 -8.55 -7.49 10.12
CA GLN A 76 -9.79 -8.26 10.06
C GLN A 76 -9.88 -9.07 8.77
N SER A 77 -9.35 -8.55 7.68
CA SER A 77 -9.31 -9.25 6.39
C SER A 77 -8.11 -8.77 5.57
N ASP A 78 -7.68 -9.61 4.63
CA ASP A 78 -6.59 -9.26 3.73
C ASP A 78 -7.03 -8.12 2.81
N ALA A 79 -6.23 -7.06 2.74
CA ALA A 79 -6.61 -5.89 1.96
C ALA A 79 -5.39 -5.06 1.58
N PHE A 80 -5.58 -4.23 0.55
CA PHE A 80 -4.62 -3.21 0.13
C PHE A 80 -5.33 -1.87 -0.01
N SER A 81 -4.62 -0.78 0.20
CA SER A 81 -5.03 0.52 -0.29
C SER A 81 -3.88 1.14 -1.07
N LEU A 82 -4.21 1.95 -2.07
CA LEU A 82 -3.20 2.67 -2.86
C LEU A 82 -3.61 4.12 -2.94
N ILE A 83 -2.75 5.00 -2.43
CA ILE A 83 -3.00 6.44 -2.49
C ILE A 83 -1.82 7.17 -3.11
N THR A 84 -2.10 8.31 -3.73
CA THR A 84 -1.07 9.24 -4.18
C THR A 84 -1.25 10.57 -3.48
N LEU A 85 -0.13 11.24 -3.20
CA LEU A 85 -0.11 12.55 -2.57
C LEU A 85 0.23 13.63 -3.59
N GLN A 86 -0.32 14.83 -3.41
CA GLN A 86 -0.02 15.97 -4.26
C GLN A 86 1.44 16.41 -4.13
N ASN A 87 2.01 16.26 -2.94
CA ASN A 87 3.38 16.67 -2.63
C ASN A 87 4.15 15.54 -1.97
N LEU A 88 5.48 15.57 -2.11
CA LEU A 88 6.36 14.67 -1.38
C LEU A 88 6.26 14.95 0.12
N VAL A 89 6.22 13.89 0.91
CA VAL A 89 6.21 13.97 2.37
C VAL A 89 7.48 13.33 2.90
N VAL A 90 8.18 14.03 3.78
CA VAL A 90 9.43 13.55 4.37
C VAL A 90 9.10 12.66 5.56
N PHE A 91 9.61 11.43 5.53
CA PHE A 91 9.45 10.49 6.65
C PHE A 91 10.57 10.68 7.68
N SER A 92 10.45 10.01 8.82
CA SER A 92 11.33 10.24 9.98
C SER A 92 12.80 9.95 9.71
N ASP A 93 13.13 9.19 8.67
CA ASP A 93 14.52 8.91 8.24
C ASP A 93 15.02 9.87 7.15
N GLY A 94 14.23 10.88 6.79
CA GLY A 94 14.57 11.85 5.76
C GLY A 94 14.19 11.45 4.34
N LYS A 95 13.64 10.25 4.13
CA LYS A 95 13.22 9.82 2.81
C LYS A 95 11.88 10.45 2.42
N GLU A 96 11.76 10.80 1.12
CA GLU A 96 10.57 11.45 0.60
C GLU A 96 9.65 10.43 -0.07
N VAL A 97 8.34 10.54 0.20
CA VAL A 97 7.31 9.60 -0.27
C VAL A 97 6.14 10.37 -0.84
N SER A 98 5.61 9.92 -1.97
CA SER A 98 4.39 10.48 -2.57
C SER A 98 3.37 9.42 -2.97
N VAL A 99 3.75 8.13 -2.91
CA VAL A 99 2.84 7.00 -3.19
C VAL A 99 2.89 6.06 -1.99
N LEU A 100 1.72 5.74 -1.44
CA LEU A 100 1.63 4.79 -0.34
C LEU A 100 0.69 3.65 -0.73
N LEU A 101 1.16 2.43 -0.47
CA LEU A 101 0.37 1.22 -0.64
C LEU A 101 0.30 0.56 0.73
N ALA A 102 -0.82 0.75 1.43
CA ALA A 102 -1.00 0.13 2.74
C ALA A 102 -1.41 -1.33 2.58
N LEU A 103 -0.89 -2.17 3.45
CA LEU A 103 -1.10 -3.61 3.43
C LEU A 103 -1.68 -4.08 4.75
N ALA A 104 -2.75 -4.86 4.67
CA ALA A 104 -3.29 -5.61 5.79
C ALA A 104 -3.30 -7.09 5.39
N ALA A 105 -2.56 -7.92 6.10
CA ALA A 105 -2.50 -9.35 5.84
C ALA A 105 -2.87 -10.11 7.11
N THR A 106 -3.70 -11.14 6.96
CA THR A 106 -4.17 -11.95 8.10
C THR A 106 -3.10 -12.91 8.63
N SER A 107 -2.01 -13.10 7.88
CA SER A 107 -0.90 -13.94 8.33
C SER A 107 0.41 -13.48 7.70
N SER A 108 1.53 -13.87 8.33
CA SER A 108 2.87 -13.62 7.79
C SER A 108 3.06 -14.31 6.44
N LYS A 109 2.46 -15.48 6.24
CA LYS A 109 2.55 -16.23 4.99
C LYS A 109 1.90 -15.45 3.84
N ILE A 110 0.69 -14.90 4.06
CA ILE A 110 0.01 -14.11 3.04
C ILE A 110 0.81 -12.85 2.75
N HIS A 111 1.31 -12.17 3.77
CA HIS A 111 2.13 -10.98 3.62
C HIS A 111 3.34 -11.27 2.71
N THR A 112 4.12 -12.28 3.05
CA THR A 112 5.40 -12.57 2.38
C THR A 112 5.21 -13.23 1.03
N SER A 113 4.32 -14.22 0.94
CA SER A 113 4.23 -15.10 -0.23
C SER A 113 3.20 -14.65 -1.27
N VAL A 114 2.23 -13.83 -0.88
CA VAL A 114 1.15 -13.41 -1.77
C VAL A 114 1.15 -11.90 -2.01
N ALA A 115 1.21 -11.11 -0.93
CA ALA A 115 1.11 -9.65 -1.04
C ALA A 115 2.38 -9.01 -1.63
N ILE A 116 3.53 -9.29 -1.05
CA ILE A 116 4.79 -8.67 -1.47
C ILE A 116 5.11 -8.92 -2.95
N PRO A 117 4.98 -10.14 -3.50
CA PRO A 117 5.23 -10.35 -4.94
C PRO A 117 4.38 -9.48 -5.85
N GLN A 118 3.12 -9.24 -5.50
CA GLN A 118 2.23 -8.39 -6.30
C GLN A 118 2.66 -6.92 -6.24
N ILE A 119 3.11 -6.48 -5.07
CA ILE A 119 3.62 -5.11 -4.89
C ILE A 119 4.89 -4.92 -5.72
N ILE A 120 5.82 -5.87 -5.65
CA ILE A 120 7.05 -5.82 -6.45
C ILE A 120 6.70 -5.79 -7.94
N ALA A 121 5.79 -6.64 -8.39
CA ALA A 121 5.37 -6.69 -9.79
C ALA A 121 4.87 -5.34 -10.31
N LEU A 122 4.09 -4.63 -9.50
CA LEU A 122 3.58 -3.30 -9.88
C LEU A 122 4.71 -2.27 -9.92
N PHE A 123 5.52 -2.21 -8.87
CA PHE A 123 6.52 -1.16 -8.74
C PHE A 123 7.79 -1.41 -9.57
N GLU A 124 7.99 -2.61 -10.12
CA GLU A 124 9.08 -2.86 -11.06
C GLU A 124 8.78 -2.31 -12.48
N LEU A 125 7.54 -1.94 -12.77
CA LEU A 125 7.20 -1.30 -14.04
C LEU A 125 8.04 -0.02 -14.20
N GLU A 126 8.50 0.23 -15.42
CA GLU A 126 9.30 1.42 -15.69
C GLU A 126 8.56 2.69 -15.31
N ASP A 127 9.24 3.60 -14.59
CA ASP A 127 8.66 4.87 -14.13
C ASP A 127 7.39 4.70 -13.29
N SER A 128 7.28 3.61 -12.53
CA SER A 128 6.07 3.28 -11.78
C SER A 128 5.57 4.40 -10.88
N ILE A 129 6.47 5.04 -10.12
CA ILE A 129 6.08 6.12 -9.19
C ILE A 129 5.52 7.31 -9.97
N ALA A 130 6.24 7.78 -11.00
CA ALA A 130 5.79 8.91 -11.82
C ALA A 130 4.47 8.59 -12.52
N ARG A 131 4.29 7.37 -13.00
CA ARG A 131 3.07 6.94 -13.68
C ARG A 131 1.89 6.89 -12.70
N LEU A 132 2.11 6.39 -11.49
CA LEU A 132 1.06 6.37 -10.46
C LEU A 132 0.66 7.79 -10.06
N GLN A 133 1.64 8.69 -9.91
CA GLN A 133 1.36 10.09 -9.62
C GLN A 133 0.57 10.77 -10.73
N ALA A 134 0.74 10.35 -11.98
CA ALA A 134 0.01 10.89 -13.12
C ALA A 134 -1.40 10.32 -13.28
N CYS A 135 -1.73 9.22 -12.58
CA CYS A 135 -3.06 8.62 -12.63
C CYS A 135 -4.09 9.61 -12.08
N GLN A 136 -5.19 9.78 -12.83
CA GLN A 136 -6.29 10.68 -12.45
C GLN A 136 -7.53 9.92 -12.01
N THR A 137 -7.64 8.63 -12.37
CA THR A 137 -8.79 7.79 -12.05
C THR A 137 -8.31 6.45 -11.49
N LYS A 138 -9.20 5.77 -10.77
CA LYS A 138 -8.89 4.42 -10.29
C LYS A 138 -8.69 3.45 -11.46
N GLU A 139 -9.36 3.67 -12.58
CA GLU A 139 -9.21 2.86 -13.79
C GLU A 139 -7.78 2.95 -14.32
N ASP A 140 -7.15 4.13 -14.25
CA ASP A 140 -5.75 4.30 -14.64
C ASP A 140 -4.83 3.42 -13.80
N VAL A 141 -5.07 3.37 -12.49
CA VAL A 141 -4.29 2.52 -11.57
C VAL A 141 -4.51 1.04 -11.85
N LEU A 142 -5.77 0.65 -12.06
CA LEU A 142 -6.11 -0.74 -12.35
C LEU A 142 -5.48 -1.20 -13.66
N ALA A 143 -5.38 -0.32 -14.66
CA ALA A 143 -4.72 -0.62 -15.92
C ALA A 143 -3.22 -0.88 -15.72
N MET A 144 -2.55 -0.12 -14.84
CA MET A 144 -1.15 -0.37 -14.51
C MET A 144 -0.97 -1.73 -13.83
N ILE A 145 -1.86 -2.09 -12.93
CA ILE A 145 -1.80 -3.40 -12.26
C ILE A 145 -1.96 -4.51 -13.29
N GLU A 146 -2.85 -4.33 -14.26
CA GLU A 146 -3.03 -5.30 -15.34
C GLU A 146 -1.75 -5.47 -16.17
N GLU A 147 -0.98 -4.40 -16.41
CA GLU A 147 0.32 -4.50 -17.10
C GLU A 147 1.30 -5.39 -16.32
N SER A 148 1.20 -5.45 -15.01
CA SER A 148 2.12 -6.22 -14.17
C SER A 148 1.83 -7.73 -14.13
N LYS A 149 0.73 -8.17 -14.73
CA LYS A 149 0.25 -9.57 -14.61
C LYS A 149 1.23 -10.63 -15.10
N ASP A 150 2.10 -10.28 -16.03
CA ASP A 150 3.07 -11.22 -16.61
C ASP A 150 4.43 -11.18 -15.90
N SER A 151 4.53 -10.49 -14.77
CA SER A 151 5.76 -10.41 -14.00
C SER A 151 6.21 -11.79 -13.53
N PRO A 152 7.52 -12.10 -13.60
CA PRO A 152 8.06 -13.35 -13.04
C PRO A 152 7.76 -13.52 -11.54
N TYR A 153 7.59 -12.42 -10.80
CA TYR A 153 7.26 -12.47 -9.37
C TYR A 153 5.90 -13.08 -9.10
N LEU A 154 5.01 -13.13 -10.10
CA LEU A 154 3.66 -13.68 -9.96
C LEU A 154 3.55 -15.14 -10.35
N GLU A 155 4.62 -15.73 -10.89
CA GLU A 155 4.60 -17.14 -11.30
C GLU A 155 4.29 -18.05 -10.11
N GLY A 156 3.36 -18.98 -10.33
CA GLY A 156 2.98 -19.95 -9.31
C GLY A 156 2.04 -19.43 -8.23
N LEU A 157 1.64 -18.16 -8.29
CA LEU A 157 0.69 -17.61 -7.33
C LEU A 157 -0.74 -17.86 -7.76
N ASP A 158 -1.57 -18.32 -6.82
CA ASP A 158 -3.01 -18.41 -7.00
C ASP A 158 -3.63 -17.12 -6.47
N LEU A 159 -3.98 -16.23 -7.39
CA LEU A 159 -4.55 -14.92 -7.05
C LEU A 159 -6.08 -14.87 -7.10
N GLU A 160 -6.73 -15.98 -7.46
CA GLU A 160 -8.18 -16.04 -7.60
C GLU A 160 -8.91 -16.47 -6.32
N SER A 161 -8.17 -16.94 -5.36
CA SER A 161 -8.75 -17.45 -4.11
C SER A 161 -9.00 -16.34 -3.07
#